data_35c88cd5691b201cdbdf6d679e64c35a
#
_entry.id   35c88cd5691b201cdbdf6d679e64c35a
#
_cell.length_a   1.000
_cell.length_b   1.000
_cell.length_c   1.000
_cell.angle_alpha   90.00
_cell.angle_beta   90.00
_cell.angle_gamma   90.00
#
_symmetry.space_group_name_H-M   'P 1'
#
loop_
_entity.id
_entity.type
_entity.pdbx_description
1 polymer ?
#
loop_
_entity_poly.entity_id
_entity_poly.type
_entity_poly.pdbx_seq_one_letter_code
_entity_poly.pdbx_strand_id
1 'polypeptide(L)' 'MIIAEIKEMTTSDLVERVEAEVANYSKMVLNHSISPLDNPAQIKQLRRTIARMKTELRQRELNNK' A
#
# COMPACT_ATOMS: atom_id res chain seq x y z
N MET A 1 -6.83 -1.06 -4.15
CA MET A 1 -6.63 -2.38 -4.79
C MET A 1 -7.39 -3.45 -4.02
N ILE A 2 -7.99 -4.36 -4.74
CA ILE A 2 -8.65 -5.50 -4.11
C ILE A 2 -7.64 -6.65 -3.92
N ILE A 3 -7.94 -7.53 -2.97
CA ILE A 3 -7.04 -8.62 -2.62
C ILE A 3 -6.70 -9.52 -3.81
N ALA A 4 -7.67 -9.76 -4.70
CA ALA A 4 -7.45 -10.59 -5.88
C ALA A 4 -6.36 -10.02 -6.79
N GLU A 5 -6.35 -8.70 -6.99
CA GLU A 5 -5.33 -8.04 -7.81
C GLU A 5 -3.95 -8.16 -7.18
N ILE A 6 -3.88 -8.02 -5.86
CA ILE A 6 -2.62 -8.15 -5.13
C ILE A 6 -2.05 -9.55 -5.27
N LYS A 7 -2.90 -10.56 -5.19
CA LYS A 7 -2.45 -11.95 -5.30
C LYS A 7 -1.96 -12.33 -6.69
N GLU A 8 -2.46 -11.65 -7.71
CA GLU A 8 -2.05 -11.90 -9.09
C GLU A 8 -0.70 -11.28 -9.43
N MET A 9 -0.23 -10.32 -8.65
CA MET A 9 1.03 -9.63 -8.92
C MET A 9 2.23 -10.54 -8.62
N THR A 10 3.29 -10.38 -9.43
CA THR A 10 4.55 -11.06 -9.13
C THR A 10 5.13 -10.45 -7.85
N THR A 11 5.99 -11.21 -7.17
CA THR A 11 6.61 -10.71 -5.94
C THR A 11 7.43 -9.46 -6.19
N SER A 12 8.17 -9.42 -7.30
CA SER A 12 8.96 -8.25 -7.68
C SER A 12 8.09 -7.01 -7.89
N ASP A 13 7.00 -7.16 -8.64
CA ASP A 13 6.08 -6.07 -8.89
C ASP A 13 5.41 -5.61 -7.59
N LEU A 14 5.09 -6.55 -6.72
CA LEU A 14 4.45 -6.24 -5.45
C LEU A 14 5.38 -5.41 -4.55
N VAL A 15 6.66 -5.77 -4.48
CA VAL A 15 7.65 -5.00 -3.71
C VAL A 15 7.75 -3.58 -4.25
N GLU A 16 7.87 -3.41 -5.55
CA GLU A 16 7.94 -2.10 -6.18
C GLU A 16 6.68 -1.29 -5.90
N ARG A 17 5.52 -1.93 -5.98
CA ARG A 17 4.26 -1.26 -5.73
C ARG A 17 4.14 -0.81 -4.28
N VAL A 18 4.56 -1.64 -3.33
CA VAL A 18 4.55 -1.26 -1.92
C VAL A 18 5.41 -0.03 -1.69
N GLU A 19 6.61 0.00 -2.24
CA GLU A 19 7.49 1.14 -2.08
C GLU A 19 6.88 2.42 -2.66
N ALA A 20 6.29 2.32 -3.86
CA ALA A 20 5.64 3.47 -4.50
C ALA A 20 4.46 3.96 -3.68
N GLU A 21 3.65 3.05 -3.16
CA GLU A 21 2.47 3.43 -2.39
C GLU A 21 2.83 4.00 -1.02
N VAL A 22 3.90 3.50 -0.38
CA VAL A 22 4.39 4.06 0.88
C VAL A 22 4.85 5.50 0.66
N ALA A 23 5.59 5.76 -0.41
CA ALA A 23 6.03 7.12 -0.74
C ALA A 23 4.83 8.02 -0.99
N ASN A 24 3.83 7.53 -1.72
CA ASN A 24 2.62 8.28 -1.99
C ASN A 24 1.83 8.57 -0.71
N TYR A 25 1.74 7.60 0.18
CA TYR A 25 1.08 7.77 1.47
C TYR A 25 1.76 8.85 2.30
N SER A 26 3.09 8.82 2.39
CA SER A 26 3.85 9.83 3.13
C SER A 26 3.60 11.22 2.57
N LYS A 27 3.55 11.34 1.24
CA LYS A 27 3.28 12.59 0.57
C LYS A 27 1.89 13.12 0.88
N MET A 28 0.90 12.23 0.87
CA MET A 28 -0.49 12.61 1.17
C MET A 28 -0.65 13.06 2.63
N VAL A 29 0.01 12.38 3.55
CA VAL A 29 -0.03 12.74 4.96
C VAL A 29 0.58 14.12 5.16
N LEU A 30 1.72 14.39 4.52
CA LEU A 30 2.37 15.70 4.61
C LEU A 30 1.47 16.79 4.04
N ASN A 31 0.88 16.56 2.87
CA ASN A 31 -0.01 17.52 2.24
C ASN A 31 -1.24 17.81 3.09
N HIS A 32 -1.77 16.79 3.74
CA HIS A 32 -2.93 16.93 4.62
C HIS A 32 -2.60 17.79 5.84
N SER A 33 -1.38 17.67 6.36
CA SER A 33 -0.93 18.47 7.50
C SER A 33 -0.77 19.94 7.15
N ILE A 34 -0.33 20.23 5.91
CA ILE A 34 -0.12 21.60 5.46
C ILE A 34 -1.41 22.24 4.98
N SER A 35 -2.20 21.48 4.25
CA SER A 35 -3.46 21.95 3.67
C SER A 35 -4.51 20.84 3.81
N PRO A 36 -5.38 20.92 4.83
CA PRO A 36 -6.35 19.86 5.07
C PRO A 36 -7.15 19.55 3.81
N LEU A 37 -7.15 18.27 3.43
CA LEU A 37 -7.86 17.80 2.26
C LEU A 37 -9.34 17.60 2.58
N ASP A 38 -10.16 17.74 1.55
CA ASP A 38 -11.59 17.53 1.69
C ASP A 38 -11.96 16.08 1.90
N ASN A 39 -11.02 15.16 1.60
CA ASN A 39 -11.33 13.74 1.67
C ASN A 39 -10.22 12.94 2.37
N PRO A 40 -10.21 12.94 3.72
CA PRO A 40 -9.24 12.15 4.47
C PRO A 40 -9.40 10.64 4.29
N ALA A 41 -10.54 10.20 3.74
CA ALA A 41 -10.78 8.79 3.50
C ALA A 41 -9.76 8.18 2.53
N GLN A 42 -9.20 8.98 1.61
CA GLN A 42 -8.18 8.50 0.68
C GLN A 42 -6.92 8.04 1.40
N ILE A 43 -6.51 8.79 2.42
CA ILE A 43 -5.34 8.43 3.22
C ILE A 43 -5.58 7.11 3.94
N LYS A 44 -6.77 6.96 4.51
CA LYS A 44 -7.15 5.76 5.23
C LYS A 44 -7.17 4.54 4.30
N GLN A 45 -7.75 4.68 3.12
CA GLN A 45 -7.83 3.59 2.16
C GLN A 45 -6.45 3.19 1.64
N LEU A 46 -5.60 4.18 1.37
CA LEU A 46 -4.24 3.90 0.91
C LEU A 46 -3.45 3.14 1.98
N ARG A 47 -3.61 3.52 3.24
CA ARG A 47 -2.97 2.81 4.35
C ARG A 47 -3.42 1.35 4.40
N ARG A 48 -4.70 1.10 4.21
CA ARG A 48 -5.25 -0.26 4.20
C ARG A 48 -4.71 -1.07 3.03
N THR A 49 -4.62 -0.45 1.86
CA THR A 49 -4.07 -1.11 0.67
C THR A 49 -2.61 -1.51 0.90
N ILE A 50 -1.83 -0.62 1.48
CA ILE A 50 -0.43 -0.91 1.81
C ILE A 50 -0.33 -2.07 2.79
N ALA A 51 -1.20 -2.08 3.80
CA ALA A 51 -1.20 -3.16 4.79
C ALA A 51 -1.52 -4.51 4.14
N ARG A 52 -2.46 -4.54 3.21
CA ARG A 52 -2.81 -5.77 2.49
C ARG A 52 -1.66 -6.27 1.64
N MET A 53 -0.97 -5.36 0.95
CA MET A 53 0.17 -5.72 0.13
C MET A 53 1.33 -6.27 0.99
N LYS A 54 1.59 -5.65 2.12
CA LYS A 54 2.63 -6.12 3.04
C LYS A 54 2.29 -7.49 3.62
N THR A 55 1.01 -7.72 3.93
CA THR A 55 0.56 -9.02 4.41
C THR A 55 0.80 -10.10 3.38
N GLU A 56 0.49 -9.83 2.12
CA GLU A 56 0.71 -10.78 1.04
C GLU A 56 2.19 -11.09 0.86
N LEU A 57 3.03 -10.07 0.92
CA LEU A 57 4.48 -10.27 0.82
C LEU A 57 4.99 -11.15 1.95
N ARG A 58 4.52 -10.90 3.16
CA ARG A 58 4.92 -11.71 4.31
C ARG A 58 4.50 -13.16 4.15
N GLN A 59 3.29 -13.40 3.66
CA GLN A 59 2.82 -14.75 3.41
C GLN A 59 3.67 -15.48 2.38
N ARG A 60 4.08 -14.77 1.33
CA ARG A 60 4.95 -15.34 0.30
C ARG A 60 6.32 -15.72 0.87
N GLU A 61 6.88 -14.87 1.71
CA GLU A 61 8.14 -15.17 2.38
C GLU A 61 8.04 -16.43 3.24
N LEU A 62 6.96 -16.56 4.00
CA LEU A 62 6.75 -17.70 4.86
C LEU A 62 6.54 -18.98 4.05
N ASN A 63 5.86 -18.89 2.91
CA ASN A 63 5.60 -20.05 2.07
C ASN A 63 6.82 -20.50 1.28
N ASN A 64 7.81 -19.65 1.10
CA ASN A 64 9.02 -19.96 0.36
C ASN A 64 10.11 -20.61 1.22
N LYS A 65 9.80 -20.85 2.48
CA LYS A 65 10.75 -21.54 3.38
C LYS A 65 10.48 -23.07 3.42
#